data_8fa6eb137264738eb764ab252cd31f9d
#
_entry.id   8fa6eb137264738eb764ab252cd31f9d
#
_cell.length_a   1.000
_cell.length_b   1.000
_cell.length_c   1.000
_cell.angle_alpha   90.00
_cell.angle_beta   90.00
_cell.angle_gamma   90.00
#
_symmetry.space_group_name_H-M   'P 1'
#
loop_
_entity.id
_entity.type
_entity.pdbx_description
1 polymer ?
#
loop_
_entity_poly.entity_id
_entity_poly.type
_entity_poly.pdbx_seq_one_letter_code
_entity_poly.pdbx_strand_id
1 'polypeptide(L)'
;RGLPKIEELEKIVEPDDTLTRQFILRSKASLGKKENGQIIPYTLNEKLDILFEAIRLTAPNFDIDSIHEGLYSIDEVKVINQIATVYSNLKQHKKAIDIYYQLLKYIKKHFQNILQSGGLLPLVAFNYARELDLVGRYTEAIEIAETGWKACVQYGQYHTLPSTISIMAECYHFLNQDEKSKKYYKQAFYLFEAIDNKRGIEVITSESKKYFGDDFSF
;
A
#
# COMPACT_ATOMS: atom_id res chain seq x y z
N ARG A 1 0.86 -17.64 -10.39
CA ARG A 1 2.27 -18.10 -10.58
C ARG A 1 3.09 -18.10 -9.28
N GLY A 2 2.73 -17.33 -8.23
CA GLY A 2 3.51 -17.22 -6.99
C GLY A 2 3.22 -18.32 -5.95
N LEU A 3 1.94 -18.70 -5.75
CA LEU A 3 1.54 -19.61 -4.69
C LEU A 3 2.27 -20.98 -4.73
N PRO A 4 2.41 -21.68 -5.88
CA PRO A 4 3.13 -22.95 -5.90
C PRO A 4 4.59 -22.84 -5.41
N LYS A 5 5.27 -21.75 -5.74
CA LYS A 5 6.65 -21.52 -5.26
C LYS A 5 6.70 -21.29 -3.74
N ILE A 6 5.69 -20.61 -3.17
CA ILE A 6 5.59 -20.43 -1.72
C ILE A 6 5.29 -21.76 -1.03
N GLU A 7 4.43 -22.61 -1.62
CA GLU A 7 4.15 -23.94 -1.10
C GLU A 7 5.38 -24.89 -1.18
N GLU A 8 6.21 -24.74 -2.20
CA GLU A 8 7.50 -25.46 -2.30
C GLU A 8 8.49 -25.00 -1.24
N LEU A 9 8.62 -23.68 -1.05
CA LEU A 9 9.48 -23.10 -0.02
C LEU A 9 9.04 -23.53 1.39
N GLU A 10 7.74 -23.57 1.66
CA GLU A 10 7.18 -24.00 2.94
C GLU A 10 7.53 -25.44 3.31
N LYS A 11 7.72 -26.34 2.32
CA LYS A 11 8.08 -27.75 2.57
C LYS A 11 9.54 -27.94 2.98
N ILE A 12 10.41 -26.99 2.65
CA ILE A 12 11.86 -27.10 2.84
C ILE A 12 12.41 -26.14 3.90
N VAL A 13 11.57 -25.17 4.36
CA VAL A 13 12.00 -24.20 5.39
C VAL A 13 12.14 -24.88 6.73
N GLU A 14 13.27 -24.63 7.40
CA GLU A 14 13.51 -25.13 8.74
C GLU A 14 12.60 -24.46 9.78
N PRO A 15 12.19 -25.17 10.83
CA PRO A 15 11.27 -24.63 11.85
C PRO A 15 11.77 -23.38 12.59
N ASP A 16 13.07 -23.21 12.71
CA ASP A 16 13.75 -22.08 13.36
C ASP A 16 14.07 -20.90 12.42
N ASP A 17 13.91 -21.07 11.09
CA ASP A 17 14.02 -19.97 10.13
C ASP A 17 12.79 -19.07 10.16
N THR A 18 12.70 -18.24 11.18
CA THR A 18 11.57 -17.33 11.43
C THR A 18 11.42 -16.28 10.32
N LEU A 19 12.52 -15.84 9.69
CA LEU A 19 12.49 -14.83 8.62
C LEU A 19 11.84 -15.39 7.36
N THR A 20 12.26 -16.58 6.92
CA THR A 20 11.65 -17.22 5.75
C THR A 20 10.20 -17.60 6.03
N ARG A 21 9.87 -18.08 7.22
CA ARG A 21 8.49 -18.37 7.63
C ARG A 21 7.62 -17.11 7.65
N GLN A 22 8.12 -15.98 8.15
CA GLN A 22 7.42 -14.70 8.07
C GLN A 22 7.13 -14.30 6.61
N PHE A 23 8.13 -14.42 5.72
CA PHE A 23 7.97 -14.15 4.29
C PHE A 23 6.90 -15.06 3.65
N ILE A 24 6.88 -16.36 3.98
CA ILE A 24 5.89 -17.33 3.49
C ILE A 24 4.48 -16.90 3.92
N LEU A 25 4.25 -16.65 5.21
CA LEU A 25 2.95 -16.25 5.75
C LEU A 25 2.46 -14.95 5.12
N ARG A 26 3.33 -13.93 5.04
CA ARG A 26 3.00 -12.65 4.40
C ARG A 26 2.62 -12.83 2.92
N SER A 27 3.33 -13.70 2.22
CA SER A 27 3.04 -14.00 0.81
C SER A 27 1.73 -14.75 0.64
N LYS A 28 1.45 -15.74 1.49
CA LYS A 28 0.18 -16.47 1.50
C LYS A 28 -1.01 -15.55 1.72
N ALA A 29 -0.94 -14.64 2.68
CA ALA A 29 -2.00 -13.66 2.94
C ALA A 29 -2.39 -12.85 1.68
N SER A 30 -1.44 -12.63 0.76
CA SER A 30 -1.69 -11.92 -0.51
C SER A 30 -2.14 -12.84 -1.64
N LEU A 31 -1.58 -14.04 -1.72
CA LEU A 31 -1.77 -14.94 -2.86
C LEU A 31 -3.01 -15.83 -2.72
N GLY A 32 -3.46 -16.11 -1.48
CA GLY A 32 -4.56 -17.03 -1.20
C GLY A 32 -4.10 -18.44 -0.86
N LYS A 33 -5.05 -19.37 -0.84
CA LYS A 33 -4.88 -20.79 -0.55
C LYS A 33 -5.40 -21.64 -1.69
N LYS A 34 -4.92 -22.88 -1.77
CA LYS A 34 -5.42 -23.87 -2.74
C LYS A 34 -6.55 -24.67 -2.10
N GLU A 35 -7.70 -24.68 -2.74
CA GLU A 35 -8.86 -25.45 -2.32
C GLU A 35 -9.52 -26.09 -3.55
N ASN A 36 -9.74 -27.40 -3.54
CA ASN A 36 -10.31 -28.16 -4.65
C ASN A 36 -9.60 -27.90 -6.01
N GLY A 37 -8.28 -27.73 -5.98
CA GLY A 37 -7.46 -27.48 -7.17
C GLY A 37 -7.47 -26.02 -7.67
N GLN A 38 -8.27 -25.13 -7.06
CA GLN A 38 -8.36 -23.71 -7.40
C GLN A 38 -7.68 -22.85 -6.33
N ILE A 39 -7.14 -21.71 -6.76
CA ILE A 39 -6.59 -20.71 -5.84
C ILE A 39 -7.73 -19.77 -5.46
N ILE A 40 -8.07 -19.75 -4.17
CA ILE A 40 -9.06 -18.85 -3.60
C ILE A 40 -8.40 -17.86 -2.63
N PRO A 41 -8.89 -16.63 -2.53
CA PRO A 41 -8.39 -15.68 -1.55
C PRO A 41 -8.78 -16.10 -0.14
N TYR A 42 -7.93 -15.80 0.84
CA TYR A 42 -8.34 -15.83 2.25
C TYR A 42 -9.39 -14.76 2.52
N THR A 43 -10.29 -15.02 3.48
CA THR A 43 -11.14 -13.98 4.04
C THR A 43 -10.30 -12.88 4.71
N LEU A 44 -10.87 -11.70 4.94
CA LEU A 44 -10.14 -10.61 5.57
C LEU A 44 -9.69 -10.94 7.01
N ASN A 45 -10.49 -11.70 7.76
CA ASN A 45 -10.12 -12.14 9.09
C ASN A 45 -8.98 -13.17 9.06
N GLU A 46 -9.07 -14.19 8.19
CA GLU A 46 -7.96 -15.13 8.00
C GLU A 46 -6.66 -14.42 7.61
N LYS A 47 -6.75 -13.36 6.78
CA LYS A 47 -5.57 -12.55 6.44
C LYS A 47 -4.98 -11.84 7.64
N LEU A 48 -5.80 -11.28 8.53
CA LEU A 48 -5.32 -10.69 9.78
C LEU A 48 -4.61 -11.72 10.65
N ASP A 49 -5.23 -12.88 10.86
CA ASP A 49 -4.65 -13.95 11.69
C ASP A 49 -3.28 -14.36 11.15
N ILE A 50 -3.17 -14.61 9.84
CA ILE A 50 -1.89 -14.97 9.17
C ILE A 50 -0.85 -13.85 9.31
N LEU A 51 -1.25 -12.59 9.15
CA LEU A 51 -0.32 -11.47 9.24
C LEU A 51 0.12 -11.19 10.68
N PHE A 52 -0.77 -11.37 11.68
CA PHE A 52 -0.39 -11.29 13.08
C PHE A 52 0.50 -12.46 13.51
N GLU A 53 0.29 -13.66 12.99
CA GLU A 53 1.23 -14.76 13.15
C GLU A 53 2.58 -14.41 12.55
N ALA A 54 2.60 -13.91 11.30
CA ALA A 54 3.83 -13.53 10.60
C ALA A 54 4.66 -12.51 11.37
N ILE A 55 4.04 -11.43 11.91
CA ILE A 55 4.79 -10.39 12.63
C ILE A 55 5.35 -10.92 13.95
N ARG A 56 4.60 -11.78 14.67
CA ARG A 56 5.02 -12.32 15.96
C ARG A 56 6.15 -13.35 15.89
N LEU A 57 6.43 -13.91 14.72
CA LEU A 57 7.60 -14.78 14.52
C LEU A 57 8.91 -14.05 14.78
N THR A 58 9.01 -12.76 14.47
CA THR A 58 10.22 -11.96 14.58
C THR A 58 10.09 -10.83 15.60
N ALA A 59 8.86 -10.38 15.90
CA ALA A 59 8.52 -9.39 16.91
C ALA A 59 7.47 -9.96 17.88
N PRO A 60 7.83 -10.85 18.82
CA PRO A 60 6.85 -11.54 19.69
C PRO A 60 5.98 -10.61 20.53
N ASN A 61 6.51 -9.44 20.91
CA ASN A 61 5.81 -8.43 21.71
C ASN A 61 5.14 -7.35 20.84
N PHE A 62 4.90 -7.64 19.54
CA PHE A 62 4.27 -6.68 18.66
C PHE A 62 2.89 -6.26 19.15
N ASP A 63 2.73 -4.94 19.31
CA ASP A 63 1.45 -4.28 19.58
C ASP A 63 1.12 -3.30 18.47
N ILE A 64 -0.03 -3.49 17.83
CA ILE A 64 -0.50 -2.68 16.70
C ILE A 64 -0.89 -1.24 17.11
N ASP A 65 -1.20 -1.04 18.37
CA ASP A 65 -1.59 0.27 18.91
C ASP A 65 -0.38 1.08 19.38
N SER A 66 0.80 0.44 19.48
CA SER A 66 2.05 1.03 19.98
C SER A 66 3.25 0.76 19.05
N ILE A 67 3.07 0.95 17.74
CA ILE A 67 4.13 0.68 16.74
C ILE A 67 5.41 1.48 17.02
N HIS A 68 5.29 2.68 17.58
CA HIS A 68 6.41 3.56 17.87
C HIS A 68 7.36 3.06 18.99
N GLU A 69 6.92 2.10 19.80
CA GLU A 69 7.69 1.51 20.91
C GLU A 69 8.59 0.35 20.46
N GLY A 70 8.31 -0.25 19.29
CA GLY A 70 9.08 -1.36 18.76
C GLY A 70 10.25 -0.93 17.89
N LEU A 71 11.07 -1.93 17.54
CA LEU A 71 12.09 -1.83 16.50
C LEU A 71 11.79 -2.88 15.43
N TYR A 72 11.54 -2.43 14.21
CA TYR A 72 11.08 -3.26 13.11
C TYR A 72 12.05 -3.22 11.93
N SER A 73 12.26 -4.38 11.34
CA SER A 73 12.94 -4.55 10.06
C SER A 73 12.06 -4.06 8.90
N ILE A 74 12.65 -3.98 7.71
CA ILE A 74 11.93 -3.66 6.46
C ILE A 74 10.77 -4.64 6.22
N ASP A 75 10.97 -5.93 6.49
CA ASP A 75 9.96 -6.94 6.21
C ASP A 75 8.82 -6.91 7.23
N GLU A 76 9.11 -6.62 8.49
CA GLU A 76 8.08 -6.35 9.50
C GLU A 76 7.25 -5.12 9.17
N VAL A 77 7.87 -4.03 8.72
CA VAL A 77 7.14 -2.83 8.23
C VAL A 77 6.21 -3.18 7.06
N LYS A 78 6.62 -4.05 6.15
CA LYS A 78 5.75 -4.55 5.06
C LYS A 78 4.58 -5.36 5.60
N VAL A 79 4.77 -6.19 6.63
CA VAL A 79 3.67 -6.92 7.29
C VAL A 79 2.70 -5.95 7.93
N ILE A 80 3.18 -4.97 8.71
CA ILE A 80 2.34 -3.95 9.35
C ILE A 80 1.53 -3.16 8.32
N ASN A 81 2.16 -2.76 7.21
CA ASN A 81 1.46 -2.09 6.10
C ASN A 81 0.35 -2.96 5.50
N GLN A 82 0.55 -4.28 5.37
CA GLN A 82 -0.51 -5.19 4.92
C GLN A 82 -1.64 -5.32 5.95
N ILE A 83 -1.34 -5.38 7.24
CA ILE A 83 -2.36 -5.39 8.32
C ILE A 83 -3.24 -4.13 8.19
N ALA A 84 -2.65 -2.94 8.04
CA ALA A 84 -3.39 -1.70 7.83
C ALA A 84 -4.30 -1.77 6.60
N THR A 85 -3.80 -2.32 5.47
CA THR A 85 -4.60 -2.52 4.25
C THR A 85 -5.78 -3.47 4.48
N VAL A 86 -5.61 -4.52 5.30
CA VAL A 86 -6.72 -5.43 5.63
C VAL A 86 -7.76 -4.73 6.49
N TYR A 87 -7.37 -3.89 7.46
CA TYR A 87 -8.31 -3.07 8.24
C TYR A 87 -9.09 -2.09 7.36
N SER A 88 -8.44 -1.47 6.38
CA SER A 88 -9.10 -0.64 5.37
C SER A 88 -10.18 -1.41 4.61
N ASN A 89 -9.86 -2.61 4.14
CA ASN A 89 -10.81 -3.49 3.44
C ASN A 89 -11.96 -3.98 4.33
N LEU A 90 -11.73 -4.12 5.64
CA LEU A 90 -12.77 -4.38 6.65
C LEU A 90 -13.62 -3.13 6.98
N LYS A 91 -13.37 -2.00 6.31
CA LYS A 91 -14.00 -0.69 6.58
C LYS A 91 -13.71 -0.14 7.98
N GLN A 92 -12.68 -0.63 8.62
CA GLN A 92 -12.16 -0.10 9.89
C GLN A 92 -11.17 1.05 9.62
N HIS A 93 -11.66 2.07 8.92
CA HIS A 93 -10.85 3.19 8.40
C HIS A 93 -10.07 3.91 9.49
N LYS A 94 -10.70 4.17 10.65
CA LYS A 94 -10.00 4.81 11.77
C LYS A 94 -8.76 4.02 12.18
N LYS A 95 -8.88 2.71 12.33
CA LYS A 95 -7.76 1.85 12.72
C LYS A 95 -6.68 1.81 11.64
N ALA A 96 -7.06 1.70 10.38
CA ALA A 96 -6.11 1.77 9.25
C ALA A 96 -5.33 3.09 9.24
N ILE A 97 -6.01 4.22 9.41
CA ILE A 97 -5.41 5.56 9.49
C ILE A 97 -4.40 5.64 10.64
N ASP A 98 -4.78 5.18 11.83
CA ASP A 98 -3.91 5.22 13.01
C ASP A 98 -2.63 4.40 12.78
N ILE A 99 -2.75 3.20 12.18
CA ILE A 99 -1.60 2.36 11.84
C ILE A 99 -0.71 3.04 10.79
N TYR A 100 -1.28 3.57 9.69
CA TYR A 100 -0.50 4.25 8.66
C TYR A 100 0.22 5.49 9.19
N TYR A 101 -0.44 6.27 10.04
CA TYR A 101 0.16 7.43 10.68
C TYR A 101 1.40 7.05 11.51
N GLN A 102 1.25 6.04 12.40
CA GLN A 102 2.36 5.55 13.21
C GLN A 102 3.49 5.00 12.33
N LEU A 103 3.13 4.22 11.30
CA LEU A 103 4.09 3.58 10.40
C LEU A 103 4.87 4.62 9.58
N LEU A 104 4.19 5.66 9.07
CA LEU A 104 4.85 6.76 8.35
C LEU A 104 5.85 7.51 9.23
N LYS A 105 5.46 7.80 10.48
CA LYS A 105 6.37 8.41 11.48
C LYS A 105 7.57 7.51 11.77
N TYR A 106 7.31 6.21 11.98
CA TYR A 106 8.34 5.22 12.23
C TYR A 106 9.37 5.19 11.09
N ILE A 107 8.92 5.09 9.83
CA ILE A 107 9.81 5.05 8.66
C ILE A 107 10.66 6.32 8.58
N LYS A 108 10.06 7.49 8.74
CA LYS A 108 10.78 8.78 8.70
C LYS A 108 11.85 8.89 9.80
N LYS A 109 11.62 8.27 10.96
CA LYS A 109 12.55 8.31 12.09
C LYS A 109 13.69 7.30 11.96
N HIS A 110 13.39 6.06 11.52
CA HIS A 110 14.30 4.93 11.63
C HIS A 110 14.97 4.54 10.30
N PHE A 111 14.34 4.83 9.16
CA PHE A 111 14.88 4.48 7.85
C PHE A 111 15.29 5.74 7.07
N GLN A 112 16.44 6.29 7.43
CA GLN A 112 16.97 7.52 6.80
C GLN A 112 17.79 7.24 5.53
N ASN A 113 18.10 5.98 5.25
CA ASN A 113 18.91 5.56 4.12
C ASN A 113 18.03 5.22 2.91
N ILE A 114 18.46 5.60 1.69
CA ILE A 114 17.80 5.31 0.41
C ILE A 114 17.51 3.82 0.24
N LEU A 115 18.46 2.95 0.59
CA LEU A 115 18.29 1.50 0.46
C LEU A 115 17.21 0.94 1.37
N GLN A 116 16.99 1.55 2.52
CA GLN A 116 16.02 1.11 3.52
C GLN A 116 14.64 1.73 3.30
N SER A 117 14.57 3.04 3.05
CA SER A 117 13.30 3.78 2.94
C SER A 117 12.75 3.86 1.53
N GLY A 118 13.61 3.65 0.52
CA GLY A 118 13.29 3.94 -0.87
C GLY A 118 12.03 3.28 -1.41
N GLY A 119 11.74 2.03 -0.98
CA GLY A 119 10.52 1.34 -1.37
C GLY A 119 9.37 1.46 -0.37
N LEU A 120 9.67 1.73 0.90
CA LEU A 120 8.67 1.73 1.98
C LEU A 120 7.92 3.05 2.09
N LEU A 121 8.65 4.16 2.10
CA LEU A 121 8.05 5.48 2.29
C LEU A 121 7.02 5.83 1.21
N PRO A 122 7.32 5.66 -0.11
CA PRO A 122 6.31 5.86 -1.16
C PRO A 122 5.09 4.96 -1.00
N LEU A 123 5.29 3.66 -0.69
CA LEU A 123 4.20 2.70 -0.55
C LEU A 123 3.27 3.04 0.62
N VAL A 124 3.84 3.31 1.79
CA VAL A 124 3.04 3.64 2.99
C VAL A 124 2.34 4.99 2.83
N ALA A 125 3.02 5.99 2.26
CA ALA A 125 2.41 7.29 1.99
C ALA A 125 1.25 7.17 0.98
N PHE A 126 1.40 6.38 -0.08
CA PHE A 126 0.32 6.11 -1.03
C PHE A 126 -0.89 5.46 -0.35
N ASN A 127 -0.68 4.38 0.42
CA ASN A 127 -1.77 3.69 1.11
C ASN A 127 -2.46 4.59 2.14
N TYR A 128 -1.69 5.41 2.86
CA TYR A 128 -2.23 6.35 3.83
C TYR A 128 -3.05 7.47 3.16
N ALA A 129 -2.52 8.08 2.08
CA ALA A 129 -3.24 9.10 1.33
C ALA A 129 -4.56 8.55 0.77
N ARG A 130 -4.55 7.35 0.19
CA ARG A 130 -5.74 6.67 -0.29
C ARG A 130 -6.77 6.43 0.83
N GLU A 131 -6.32 6.06 2.02
CA GLU A 131 -7.20 5.84 3.16
C GLU A 131 -7.86 7.13 3.63
N LEU A 132 -7.11 8.23 3.66
CA LEU A 132 -7.63 9.56 3.98
C LEU A 132 -8.64 10.04 2.94
N ASP A 133 -8.37 9.82 1.66
CA ASP A 133 -9.27 10.12 0.55
C ASP A 133 -10.61 9.38 0.70
N LEU A 134 -10.56 8.06 0.99
CA LEU A 134 -11.76 7.22 1.20
C LEU A 134 -12.68 7.71 2.33
N VAL A 135 -12.14 8.45 3.31
CA VAL A 135 -12.93 9.02 4.43
C VAL A 135 -13.20 10.52 4.27
N GLY A 136 -12.91 11.10 3.11
CA GLY A 136 -13.18 12.51 2.79
C GLY A 136 -12.20 13.50 3.42
N ARG A 137 -11.04 13.06 3.94
CA ARG A 137 -10.00 13.94 4.50
C ARG A 137 -9.06 14.42 3.40
N TYR A 138 -9.62 15.06 2.37
CA TYR A 138 -8.94 15.35 1.09
C TYR A 138 -7.70 16.22 1.23
N THR A 139 -7.73 17.26 2.07
CA THR A 139 -6.57 18.13 2.26
C THR A 139 -5.39 17.37 2.86
N GLU A 140 -5.65 16.54 3.86
CA GLU A 140 -4.61 15.71 4.48
C GLU A 140 -4.13 14.62 3.52
N ALA A 141 -5.04 14.03 2.73
CA ALA A 141 -4.67 13.07 1.70
C ALA A 141 -3.67 13.66 0.69
N ILE A 142 -3.89 14.90 0.26
CA ILE A 142 -2.96 15.62 -0.64
C ILE A 142 -1.59 15.82 0.02
N GLU A 143 -1.53 16.26 1.28
CA GLU A 143 -0.26 16.46 2.00
C GLU A 143 0.56 15.15 2.12
N ILE A 144 -0.12 14.06 2.41
CA ILE A 144 0.51 12.74 2.49
C ILE A 144 0.91 12.24 1.10
N ALA A 145 0.07 12.44 0.07
CA ALA A 145 0.40 12.08 -1.30
C ALA A 145 1.62 12.87 -1.81
N GLU A 146 1.73 14.17 -1.50
CA GLU A 146 2.94 14.96 -1.81
C GLU A 146 4.20 14.41 -1.14
N THR A 147 4.08 13.93 0.11
CA THR A 147 5.19 13.24 0.79
C THR A 147 5.60 11.99 0.01
N GLY A 148 4.63 11.19 -0.42
CA GLY A 148 4.85 10.00 -1.24
C GLY A 148 5.46 10.35 -2.61
N TRP A 149 4.95 11.36 -3.29
CA TRP A 149 5.48 11.82 -4.56
C TRP A 149 6.96 12.23 -4.45
N LYS A 150 7.29 13.12 -3.48
CA LYS A 150 8.67 13.55 -3.24
C LYS A 150 9.59 12.35 -3.00
N ALA A 151 9.13 11.37 -2.22
CA ALA A 151 9.87 10.14 -1.96
C ALA A 151 10.03 9.28 -3.23
N CYS A 152 8.99 9.15 -4.08
CA CYS A 152 9.08 8.46 -5.36
C CYS A 152 10.20 9.04 -6.25
N VAL A 153 10.24 10.36 -6.37
CA VAL A 153 11.26 11.06 -7.18
C VAL A 153 12.64 10.93 -6.56
N GLN A 154 12.74 11.16 -5.25
CA GLN A 154 14.01 11.09 -4.52
C GLN A 154 14.66 9.71 -4.57
N TYR A 155 13.86 8.65 -4.53
CA TYR A 155 14.34 7.28 -4.43
C TYR A 155 14.22 6.47 -5.74
N GLY A 156 13.74 7.09 -6.82
CA GLY A 156 13.57 6.41 -8.10
C GLY A 156 12.46 5.35 -8.12
N GLN A 157 11.44 5.46 -7.26
CA GLN A 157 10.34 4.50 -7.12
C GLN A 157 9.13 4.89 -7.97
N TYR A 158 9.32 4.88 -9.29
CA TYR A 158 8.33 5.42 -10.24
C TYR A 158 7.06 4.57 -10.40
N HIS A 159 7.05 3.30 -9.96
CA HIS A 159 5.85 2.44 -10.05
C HIS A 159 4.66 2.94 -9.23
N THR A 160 4.92 3.55 -8.07
CA THR A 160 3.86 4.07 -7.18
C THR A 160 3.46 5.51 -7.53
N LEU A 161 4.32 6.21 -8.26
CA LEU A 161 4.17 7.63 -8.55
C LEU A 161 2.85 7.99 -9.26
N PRO A 162 2.46 7.31 -10.38
CA PRO A 162 1.23 7.66 -11.08
C PRO A 162 -0.01 7.48 -10.19
N SER A 163 -0.07 6.39 -9.41
CA SER A 163 -1.17 6.14 -8.47
C SER A 163 -1.24 7.18 -7.36
N THR A 164 -0.09 7.66 -6.87
CA THR A 164 -0.03 8.72 -5.86
C THR A 164 -0.57 10.05 -6.42
N ILE A 165 -0.24 10.36 -7.67
CA ILE A 165 -0.72 11.56 -8.36
C ILE A 165 -2.22 11.46 -8.67
N SER A 166 -2.75 10.28 -8.99
CA SER A 166 -4.19 10.11 -9.21
C SER A 166 -5.02 10.35 -7.95
N ILE A 167 -4.53 9.97 -6.76
CA ILE A 167 -5.20 10.34 -5.50
C ILE A 167 -5.28 11.88 -5.35
N MET A 168 -4.18 12.59 -5.65
CA MET A 168 -4.21 14.06 -5.60
C MET A 168 -5.24 14.63 -6.59
N ALA A 169 -5.34 14.06 -7.79
CA ALA A 169 -6.33 14.47 -8.77
C ALA A 169 -7.77 14.31 -8.25
N GLU A 170 -8.08 13.15 -7.68
CA GLU A 170 -9.38 12.87 -7.08
C GLU A 170 -9.69 13.81 -5.92
N CYS A 171 -8.77 13.97 -4.97
CA CYS A 171 -8.92 14.89 -3.85
C CYS A 171 -9.17 16.35 -4.30
N TYR A 172 -8.45 16.84 -5.33
CA TYR A 172 -8.69 18.19 -5.86
C TYR A 172 -10.07 18.35 -6.48
N HIS A 173 -10.63 17.31 -7.13
CA HIS A 173 -11.98 17.31 -7.61
C HIS A 173 -12.99 17.49 -6.46
N PHE A 174 -12.87 16.67 -5.40
CA PHE A 174 -13.77 16.78 -4.24
C PHE A 174 -13.62 18.09 -3.45
N LEU A 175 -12.50 18.78 -3.61
CA LEU A 175 -12.30 20.15 -3.09
C LEU A 175 -12.79 21.24 -4.05
N ASN A 176 -13.52 20.91 -5.13
CA ASN A 176 -14.01 21.81 -6.18
C ASN A 176 -12.87 22.59 -6.88
N GLN A 177 -11.68 22.00 -7.01
CA GLN A 177 -10.53 22.56 -7.71
C GLN A 177 -10.29 21.81 -9.03
N ASP A 178 -11.29 21.80 -9.91
CA ASP A 178 -11.33 20.96 -11.11
C ASP A 178 -10.18 21.21 -12.08
N GLU A 179 -9.67 22.42 -12.21
CA GLU A 179 -8.51 22.70 -13.06
C GLU A 179 -7.24 22.02 -12.56
N LYS A 180 -7.04 21.97 -11.25
CA LYS A 180 -5.93 21.20 -10.67
C LYS A 180 -6.17 19.70 -10.83
N SER A 181 -7.38 19.24 -10.57
CA SER A 181 -7.76 17.85 -10.73
C SER A 181 -7.45 17.37 -12.15
N LYS A 182 -7.94 18.05 -13.18
CA LYS A 182 -7.66 17.74 -14.59
C LYS A 182 -6.17 17.70 -14.91
N LYS A 183 -5.40 18.68 -14.38
CA LYS A 183 -3.95 18.71 -14.55
C LYS A 183 -3.29 17.46 -13.98
N TYR A 184 -3.65 17.05 -12.76
CA TYR A 184 -3.05 15.88 -12.11
C TYR A 184 -3.50 14.57 -12.76
N TYR A 185 -4.76 14.48 -13.24
CA TYR A 185 -5.20 13.34 -14.04
C TYR A 185 -4.37 13.16 -15.32
N LYS A 186 -4.11 14.26 -16.05
CA LYS A 186 -3.22 14.22 -17.23
C LYS A 186 -1.81 13.75 -16.88
N GLN A 187 -1.23 14.27 -15.80
CA GLN A 187 0.12 13.85 -15.35
C GLN A 187 0.15 12.36 -15.01
N ALA A 188 -0.84 11.86 -14.26
CA ALA A 188 -0.91 10.45 -13.90
C ALA A 188 -1.08 9.56 -15.13
N PHE A 189 -1.89 9.97 -16.12
CA PHE A 189 -2.08 9.24 -17.36
C PHE A 189 -0.76 9.05 -18.11
N TYR A 190 -0.03 10.12 -18.38
CA TYR A 190 1.25 10.02 -19.08
C TYR A 190 2.31 9.24 -18.31
N LEU A 191 2.27 9.27 -16.99
CA LEU A 191 3.16 8.46 -16.17
C LEU A 191 2.79 6.96 -16.21
N PHE A 192 1.49 6.61 -16.21
CA PHE A 192 1.05 5.24 -16.42
C PHE A 192 1.43 4.72 -17.81
N GLU A 193 1.30 5.58 -18.83
CA GLU A 193 1.72 5.27 -20.19
C GLU A 193 3.24 5.02 -20.26
N ALA A 194 4.04 5.89 -19.66
CA ALA A 194 5.50 5.79 -19.63
C ALA A 194 6.03 4.50 -18.98
N ILE A 195 5.27 3.90 -18.04
CA ILE A 195 5.62 2.62 -17.38
C ILE A 195 4.84 1.41 -17.94
N ASP A 196 4.14 1.56 -19.06
CA ASP A 196 3.28 0.54 -19.71
C ASP A 196 2.26 -0.12 -18.74
N ASN A 197 1.67 0.68 -17.84
CA ASN A 197 0.65 0.21 -16.91
C ASN A 197 -0.76 0.37 -17.49
N LYS A 198 -1.19 -0.55 -18.34
CA LYS A 198 -2.50 -0.54 -19.03
C LYS A 198 -3.67 -0.47 -18.05
N ARG A 199 -3.60 -1.23 -16.94
CA ARG A 199 -4.65 -1.21 -15.91
C ARG A 199 -4.77 0.16 -15.24
N GLY A 200 -3.65 0.82 -14.96
CA GLY A 200 -3.64 2.18 -14.41
C GLY A 200 -4.29 3.17 -15.38
N ILE A 201 -4.00 3.06 -16.69
CA ILE A 201 -4.61 3.88 -17.73
C ILE A 201 -6.13 3.67 -17.77
N GLU A 202 -6.61 2.41 -17.75
CA GLU A 202 -8.04 2.10 -17.73
C GLU A 202 -8.75 2.72 -16.52
N VAL A 203 -8.19 2.56 -15.33
CA VAL A 203 -8.76 3.10 -14.08
C VAL A 203 -8.86 4.62 -14.16
N ILE A 204 -7.77 5.31 -14.46
CA ILE A 204 -7.73 6.77 -14.46
C ILE A 204 -8.61 7.38 -15.56
N THR A 205 -8.73 6.71 -16.70
CA THR A 205 -9.63 7.11 -17.78
C THR A 205 -11.09 6.98 -17.35
N SER A 206 -11.45 5.90 -16.67
CA SER A 206 -12.80 5.69 -16.15
C SER A 206 -13.15 6.72 -15.07
N GLU A 207 -12.24 7.01 -14.15
CA GLU A 207 -12.45 8.00 -13.09
C GLU A 207 -12.60 9.42 -13.65
N SER A 208 -11.71 9.84 -14.53
CA SER A 208 -11.76 11.18 -15.11
C SER A 208 -13.02 11.42 -15.93
N LYS A 209 -13.50 10.41 -16.68
CA LYS A 209 -14.77 10.48 -17.40
C LYS A 209 -15.97 10.59 -16.45
N LYS A 210 -15.92 9.88 -15.32
CA LYS A 210 -16.97 9.98 -14.29
C LYS A 210 -17.11 11.41 -13.75
N TYR A 211 -16.00 12.13 -13.59
CA TYR A 211 -16.00 13.46 -13.00
C TYR A 211 -16.17 14.59 -14.02
N PHE A 212 -15.63 14.45 -15.23
CA PHE A 212 -15.55 15.52 -16.21
C PHE A 212 -16.29 15.24 -17.52
N GLY A 213 -16.92 14.07 -17.66
CA GLY A 213 -17.63 13.67 -18.88
C GLY A 213 -16.68 13.16 -19.98
N ASP A 214 -17.30 12.82 -21.14
CA ASP A 214 -16.57 12.24 -22.28
C ASP A 214 -15.71 13.27 -23.03
N ASP A 215 -15.97 14.57 -22.85
CA ASP A 215 -15.21 15.65 -23.48
C ASP A 215 -13.83 15.87 -22.83
N PHE A 216 -13.57 15.26 -21.67
CA PHE A 216 -12.25 15.32 -21.06
C PHE A 216 -11.29 14.40 -21.79
N SER A 217 -10.24 14.97 -22.36
CA SER A 217 -9.13 14.26 -23.01
C SER A 217 -7.79 14.51 -22.30
N PHE A 218 -6.92 13.49 -22.34
CA PHE A 218 -5.58 13.58 -21.84
C PHE A 218 -4.62 14.27 -22.83
#